data_92f9bb0135982083a623a0dd7837b294
#
_entry.id   92f9bb0135982083a623a0dd7837b294
#
_cell.length_a   1.000
_cell.length_b   1.000
_cell.length_c   1.000
_cell.angle_alpha   90.00
_cell.angle_beta   90.00
_cell.angle_gamma   90.00
#
_symmetry.space_group_name_H-M   'P 1'
#
loop_
_entity.id
_entity.type
_entity.pdbx_description
1 polymer ?
#
loop_
_entity_poly.entity_id
_entity_poly.type
_entity_poly.pdbx_seq_one_letter_code
_entity_poly.pdbx_strand_id
1 'polypeptide(L)'
;NDESKQLGMEDTPEEFVENLVNVFREVKRVLRDDGTVWLNLGDSYGQQKGKGFNANAKEGYLVSRRKELQKKQGNINIKTNLPPKNLIGIPWRVAFALQADGWCLRQDIITMRL
;
A
#
# COMPACT_ATOMS: atom_id res chain seq x y z
N ASN A 1 -4.23 20.56 -11.30
CA ASN A 1 -3.63 19.89 -10.11
C ASN A 1 -4.49 18.68 -9.76
N ASP A 2 -4.14 17.55 -10.32
CA ASP A 2 -4.81 16.28 -10.08
C ASP A 2 -4.43 15.73 -8.72
N GLU A 3 -5.17 16.07 -7.69
CA GLU A 3 -5.08 15.43 -6.37
C GLU A 3 -5.35 13.92 -6.44
N SER A 4 -5.98 13.45 -7.52
CA SER A 4 -6.25 12.04 -7.79
C SER A 4 -5.00 11.19 -8.07
N LYS A 5 -3.83 11.82 -8.20
CA LYS A 5 -2.56 11.15 -8.54
C LYS A 5 -1.55 11.14 -7.39
N GLN A 6 -1.99 11.36 -6.16
CA GLN A 6 -1.11 11.20 -5.01
C GLN A 6 -0.68 9.74 -4.85
N LEU A 7 0.61 9.55 -4.55
CA LEU A 7 1.14 8.22 -4.22
C LEU A 7 0.39 7.64 -3.01
N GLY A 8 -0.10 6.43 -3.15
CA GLY A 8 -0.93 5.76 -2.14
C GLY A 8 -2.44 5.87 -2.38
N MET A 9 -2.86 6.62 -3.39
CA MET A 9 -4.28 6.79 -3.75
C MET A 9 -4.67 6.01 -5.01
N GLU A 10 -3.81 5.12 -5.47
CA GLU A 10 -4.03 4.30 -6.64
C GLU A 10 -5.15 3.28 -6.43
N ASP A 11 -5.91 3.00 -7.47
CA ASP A 11 -7.03 2.07 -7.42
C ASP A 11 -6.59 0.59 -7.40
N THR A 12 -5.42 0.29 -7.94
CA THR A 12 -4.92 -1.09 -8.07
C THR A 12 -3.50 -1.24 -7.50
N PRO A 13 -3.12 -2.45 -7.02
CA PRO A 13 -1.76 -2.70 -6.56
C PRO A 13 -0.73 -2.50 -7.67
N GLU A 14 -1.06 -2.88 -8.89
CA GLU A 14 -0.19 -2.76 -10.06
C GLU A 14 0.16 -1.30 -10.35
N GLU A 15 -0.83 -0.42 -10.31
CA GLU A 15 -0.66 1.02 -10.50
C GLU A 15 0.20 1.63 -9.39
N PHE A 16 -0.03 1.25 -8.14
CA PHE A 16 0.77 1.67 -7.01
C PHE A 16 2.25 1.27 -7.17
N VAL A 17 2.49 0.02 -7.53
CA VAL A 17 3.84 -0.52 -7.75
C VAL A 17 4.54 0.22 -8.90
N GLU A 18 3.86 0.45 -10.01
CA GLU A 18 4.40 1.17 -11.16
C GLU A 18 4.80 2.61 -10.78
N ASN A 19 3.94 3.31 -10.07
CA ASN A 19 4.21 4.67 -9.61
C ASN A 19 5.42 4.70 -8.67
N LEU A 20 5.54 3.73 -7.78
CA LEU A 20 6.68 3.62 -6.88
C LEU A 20 7.98 3.35 -7.63
N VAL A 21 7.95 2.46 -8.61
CA VAL A 21 9.12 2.19 -9.46
C VAL A 21 9.58 3.45 -10.17
N ASN A 22 8.66 4.26 -10.69
CA ASN A 22 8.99 5.53 -11.33
C ASN A 22 9.66 6.51 -10.38
N VAL A 23 9.18 6.60 -9.13
CA VAL A 23 9.82 7.42 -8.09
C VAL A 23 11.23 6.94 -7.81
N PHE A 24 11.44 5.64 -7.65
CA PHE A 24 12.74 5.06 -7.34
C PHE A 24 13.73 5.08 -8.50
N ARG A 25 13.28 5.20 -9.73
CA ARG A 25 14.17 5.53 -10.87
C ARG A 25 14.84 6.87 -10.67
N GLU A 26 14.11 7.87 -10.21
CA GLU A 26 14.67 9.18 -9.90
C GLU A 26 15.59 9.13 -8.68
N VAL A 27 15.26 8.35 -7.67
CA VAL A 27 16.16 8.11 -6.52
C VAL A 27 17.47 7.47 -6.98
N LYS A 28 17.40 6.48 -7.85
CA LYS A 28 18.60 5.81 -8.40
C LYS A 28 19.49 6.78 -9.16
N ARG A 29 18.90 7.69 -9.91
CA ARG A 29 19.64 8.70 -10.68
C ARG A 29 20.50 9.59 -9.80
N VAL A 30 20.05 9.92 -8.60
CA VAL A 30 20.76 10.83 -7.68
C VAL A 30 21.55 10.11 -6.59
N LEU A 31 21.31 8.81 -6.41
CA LEU A 31 21.98 8.01 -5.40
C LEU A 31 23.40 7.68 -5.85
N ARG A 32 24.36 7.67 -4.92
CA ARG A 32 25.71 7.18 -5.19
C ARG A 32 25.68 5.69 -5.57
N ASP A 33 26.66 5.26 -6.35
CA ASP A 33 26.76 3.86 -6.82
C ASP A 33 26.90 2.85 -5.68
N ASP A 34 27.48 3.26 -4.55
CA ASP A 34 27.60 2.48 -3.32
C ASP A 34 26.47 2.73 -2.32
N GLY A 35 25.47 3.53 -2.69
CA GLY A 35 24.35 3.87 -1.85
C GLY A 35 23.35 2.72 -1.69
N THR A 36 22.62 2.74 -0.58
CA THR A 36 21.56 1.78 -0.29
C THR A 36 20.24 2.48 -0.05
N VAL A 37 19.15 1.81 -0.37
CA VAL A 37 17.79 2.26 -0.08
C VAL A 37 17.16 1.30 0.92
N TRP A 38 16.54 1.88 1.93
CA TRP A 38 15.78 1.16 2.95
C TRP A 38 14.33 1.58 2.83
N LEU A 39 13.49 0.65 2.40
CA LEU A 39 12.08 0.92 2.14
C LEU A 39 11.21 0.18 3.15
N ASN A 40 10.41 0.94 3.90
CA ASN A 40 9.44 0.39 4.84
C ASN A 40 8.04 0.47 4.22
N LEU A 41 7.43 -0.68 4.03
CA LEU A 41 6.08 -0.80 3.46
C LEU A 41 5.23 -1.73 4.30
N GLY A 42 3.98 -1.32 4.50
CA GLY A 42 2.94 -2.19 5.03
C GLY A 42 2.18 -2.90 3.93
N ASP A 43 1.67 -4.07 4.26
CA ASP A 43 0.77 -4.82 3.39
C ASP A 43 -0.68 -4.62 3.81
N SER A 44 -1.60 -5.04 2.98
CA SER A 44 -3.03 -5.06 3.27
C SER A 44 -3.68 -6.31 2.71
N TYR A 45 -4.85 -6.61 3.24
CA TYR A 45 -5.66 -7.73 2.76
C TYR A 45 -6.58 -7.30 1.62
N GLY A 46 -6.85 -8.22 0.70
CA GLY A 46 -7.91 -8.06 -0.28
C GLY A 46 -9.24 -7.82 0.42
N GLN A 47 -9.91 -6.73 0.05
CA GLN A 47 -11.22 -6.42 0.61
C GLN A 47 -12.32 -7.01 -0.25
N GLN A 48 -13.25 -7.71 0.39
CA GLN A 48 -14.56 -7.89 -0.22
C GLN A 48 -15.23 -6.52 -0.34
N LYS A 49 -15.82 -6.23 -1.51
CA LYS A 49 -16.89 -5.23 -1.57
C LYS A 49 -17.93 -5.67 -0.56
N GLY A 50 -17.89 -5.09 0.63
CA GLY A 50 -18.86 -5.41 1.66
C GLY A 50 -20.25 -5.17 1.11
N LYS A 51 -21.06 -6.20 1.06
CA LYS A 51 -22.50 -5.99 1.24
C LYS A 51 -22.58 -5.17 2.53
N GLY A 52 -23.03 -3.92 2.40
CA GLY A 52 -23.07 -3.00 3.52
C GLY A 52 -23.56 -3.73 4.77
N PHE A 53 -22.77 -3.65 5.80
CA PHE A 53 -23.22 -4.03 7.12
C PHE A 53 -24.50 -3.24 7.37
N ASN A 54 -25.62 -3.93 7.48
CA ASN A 54 -26.92 -3.29 7.64
C ASN A 54 -26.84 -2.30 8.80
N ALA A 55 -26.90 -1.02 8.47
CA ALA A 55 -26.83 0.10 9.40
C ALA A 55 -28.09 0.24 10.28
N ASN A 56 -28.81 -0.85 10.54
CA ASN A 56 -29.94 -0.89 11.46
C ASN A 56 -29.54 -1.20 12.90
N ALA A 57 -28.26 -1.36 13.17
CA ALA A 57 -27.80 -1.37 14.55
C ALA A 57 -27.71 0.07 15.03
N LYS A 58 -28.54 0.43 15.98
CA LYS A 58 -28.46 1.66 16.78
C LYS A 58 -27.14 1.70 17.56
N GLU A 59 -26.01 1.64 16.89
CA GLU A 59 -24.72 1.80 17.52
C GLU A 59 -24.25 3.25 17.35
N GLY A 60 -24.58 4.00 18.39
CA GLY A 60 -24.19 5.37 18.52
C GLY A 60 -22.68 5.60 18.45
N TYR A 61 -22.34 6.80 18.69
CA TYR A 61 -21.08 7.53 18.91
C TYR A 61 -19.73 6.79 18.69
N LEU A 62 -19.57 5.54 19.11
CA LEU A 62 -18.31 4.79 19.00
C LEU A 62 -18.00 4.35 17.56
N VAL A 63 -19.01 4.08 16.75
CA VAL A 63 -18.85 3.68 15.35
C VAL A 63 -18.46 4.89 14.50
N SER A 64 -19.01 6.06 14.80
CA SER A 64 -18.65 7.30 14.10
C SER A 64 -17.19 7.67 14.33
N ARG A 65 -16.70 7.54 15.56
CA ARG A 65 -15.32 7.81 15.92
C ARG A 65 -14.34 6.83 15.28
N ARG A 66 -14.73 5.56 15.16
CA ARG A 66 -13.94 4.53 14.46
C ARG A 66 -13.83 4.83 12.98
N LYS A 67 -14.91 5.28 12.33
CA LYS A 67 -14.91 5.69 10.93
C LYS A 67 -14.04 6.91 10.66
N GLU A 68 -14.03 7.88 11.58
CA GLU A 68 -13.18 9.05 11.47
C GLU A 68 -11.70 8.73 11.65
N LEU A 69 -11.36 7.83 12.59
CA LEU A 69 -10.00 7.37 12.80
C LEU A 69 -9.48 6.55 11.61
N GLN A 70 -10.35 5.75 10.99
CA GLN A 70 -10.03 5.00 9.78
C GLN A 70 -9.81 5.91 8.57
N LYS A 71 -10.56 7.00 8.45
CA LYS A 71 -10.32 8.02 7.41
C LYS A 71 -8.97 8.70 7.58
N LYS A 72 -8.51 8.90 8.81
CA LYS A 72 -7.21 9.52 9.09
C LYS A 72 -6.02 8.57 8.89
N GLN A 73 -6.24 7.27 8.93
CA GLN A 73 -5.18 6.27 8.73
C GLN A 73 -4.98 5.85 7.27
N GLY A 74 -5.65 6.53 6.33
CA GLY A 74 -5.50 6.24 4.91
C GLY A 74 -5.80 4.78 4.59
N ASN A 75 -7.03 4.35 4.79
CA ASN A 75 -7.48 3.08 4.23
C ASN A 75 -7.38 3.16 2.71
N ILE A 76 -6.28 2.66 2.19
CA ILE A 76 -6.08 2.48 0.76
C ILE A 76 -7.08 1.39 0.34
N ASN A 77 -8.21 1.80 -0.21
CA ASN A 77 -9.16 0.88 -0.83
C ASN A 77 -8.58 0.40 -2.16
N ILE A 78 -7.56 -0.43 -2.09
CA ILE A 78 -6.97 -1.03 -3.29
C ILE A 78 -7.92 -2.09 -3.81
N LYS A 79 -8.43 -1.86 -5.00
CA LYS A 79 -9.21 -2.86 -5.74
C LYS A 79 -8.28 -3.98 -6.19
N THR A 80 -8.54 -5.18 -5.73
CA THR A 80 -7.79 -6.36 -6.11
C THR A 80 -8.76 -7.45 -6.58
N ASN A 81 -8.30 -8.29 -7.50
CA ASN A 81 -9.02 -9.48 -7.94
C ASN A 81 -8.84 -10.67 -6.98
N LEU A 82 -8.09 -10.48 -5.91
CA LEU A 82 -7.85 -11.53 -4.92
C LEU A 82 -9.11 -11.78 -4.09
N PRO A 83 -9.39 -13.04 -3.75
CA PRO A 83 -10.43 -13.36 -2.77
C PRO A 83 -10.16 -12.68 -1.43
N PRO A 84 -11.21 -12.43 -0.63
CA PRO A 84 -11.04 -11.83 0.70
C PRO A 84 -10.10 -12.68 1.58
N LYS A 85 -9.49 -12.05 2.56
CA LYS A 85 -8.52 -12.65 3.49
C LYS A 85 -7.17 -13.04 2.88
N ASN A 86 -6.89 -12.64 1.65
CA ASN A 86 -5.56 -12.76 1.05
C ASN A 86 -4.75 -11.49 1.27
N LEU A 87 -3.51 -11.65 1.67
CA LEU A 87 -2.55 -10.55 1.60
C LEU A 87 -2.33 -10.16 0.15
N ILE A 88 -2.34 -8.87 -0.13
CA ILE A 88 -2.07 -8.36 -1.48
C ILE A 88 -0.60 -8.59 -1.85
N GLY A 89 0.30 -8.54 -0.86
CA GLY A 89 1.73 -8.75 -1.06
C GLY A 89 2.42 -7.50 -1.60
N ILE A 90 1.97 -6.32 -1.23
CA ILE A 90 2.53 -5.05 -1.69
C ILE A 90 4.05 -4.96 -1.48
N PRO A 91 4.63 -5.25 -0.30
CA PRO A 91 6.06 -5.16 -0.11
C PRO A 91 6.85 -6.05 -1.07
N TRP A 92 6.41 -7.27 -1.28
CA TRP A 92 7.08 -8.22 -2.19
C TRP A 92 6.90 -7.82 -3.67
N ARG A 93 5.73 -7.33 -4.05
CA ARG A 93 5.48 -6.84 -5.41
C ARG A 93 6.38 -5.65 -5.74
N VAL A 94 6.53 -4.73 -4.80
CA VAL A 94 7.44 -3.59 -4.95
C VAL A 94 8.89 -4.05 -5.03
N ALA A 95 9.32 -4.95 -4.15
CA ALA A 95 10.67 -5.49 -4.15
C ALA A 95 11.03 -6.16 -5.50
N PHE A 96 10.16 -7.01 -6.00
CA PHE A 96 10.38 -7.68 -7.28
C PHE A 96 10.31 -6.72 -8.48
N ALA A 97 9.43 -5.74 -8.45
CA ALA A 97 9.35 -4.73 -9.50
C ALA A 97 10.59 -3.84 -9.54
N LEU A 98 11.12 -3.44 -8.39
CA LEU A 98 12.37 -2.70 -8.29
C LEU A 98 13.56 -3.55 -8.76
N GLN A 99 13.60 -4.81 -8.39
CA GLN A 99 14.62 -5.75 -8.87
C GLN A 99 14.57 -5.89 -10.40
N ALA A 100 13.39 -6.01 -10.98
CA ALA A 100 13.21 -6.06 -12.44
C ALA A 100 13.65 -4.76 -13.11
N ASP A 101 13.54 -3.62 -12.42
CA ASP A 101 13.98 -2.30 -12.90
C ASP A 101 15.49 -2.05 -12.70
N GLY A 102 16.24 -3.01 -12.20
CA GLY A 102 17.69 -2.96 -12.09
C GLY A 102 18.24 -2.70 -10.70
N TRP A 103 17.40 -2.69 -9.66
CA TRP A 103 17.86 -2.66 -8.27
C TRP A 103 18.33 -4.03 -7.80
N CYS A 104 19.31 -4.06 -6.91
CA CYS A 104 19.69 -5.28 -6.22
C CYS A 104 18.88 -5.46 -4.96
N LEU A 105 18.04 -6.48 -4.91
CA LEU A 105 17.33 -6.87 -3.70
C LEU A 105 18.31 -7.62 -2.78
N ARG A 106 18.68 -6.99 -1.68
CA ARG A 106 19.70 -7.50 -0.77
C ARG A 106 19.13 -8.25 0.43
N GLN A 107 18.03 -7.74 0.97
CA GLN A 107 17.51 -8.24 2.23
C GLN A 107 16.03 -7.90 2.39
N ASP A 108 15.29 -8.83 2.95
CA ASP A 108 13.94 -8.62 3.47
C ASP A 108 14.00 -8.63 5.01
N ILE A 109 13.43 -7.61 5.63
CA ILE A 109 13.42 -7.46 7.09
C ILE A 109 11.98 -7.40 7.55
N ILE A 110 11.58 -8.40 8.31
CA ILE A 110 10.24 -8.43 8.92
C ILE A 110 10.37 -7.78 10.30
N THR A 111 9.66 -6.67 10.47
CA THR A 111 9.58 -5.99 11.77
C THR A 111 8.39 -6.51 12.55
N MET A 112 8.62 -6.84 13.80
CA MET A 112 7.56 -7.21 14.73
C MET A 112 7.20 -6.01 15.61
N ARG A 113 5.92 -5.78 15.75
CA ARG A 113 5.41 -4.79 16.71
C ARG A 113 5.24 -5.47 18.07
N LEU A 114 5.98 -5.00 19.01
CA LEU A 114 5.83 -5.43 20.41
C LEU A 114 4.64 -4.70 21.05
#